data_1e83e42f4240eb1a8847210d399c6a1c
#
_entry.id   1e83e42f4240eb1a8847210d399c6a1c
#
_cell.length_a   1.000
_cell.length_b   1.000
_cell.length_c   1.000
_cell.angle_alpha   90.00
_cell.angle_beta   90.00
_cell.angle_gamma   90.00
#
_symmetry.space_group_name_H-M   'P 1'
#
loop_
_entity.id
_entity.type
_entity.pdbx_description
1 polymer ?
#
loop_
_entity_poly.entity_id
_entity_poly.type
_entity_poly.pdbx_seq_one_letter_code
_entity_poly.pdbx_strand_id
1 'polypeptide(L)'
;EIRNLQPAAIWRNFDDLTQIPRPSGHVEKVQEFLLDFAKRVGVEAFKDPAGNIVMRKPATPGYENRKTVLLQAHMDMVPQKSPDSAHNFETDPIETYVEDGWVHAKGTTLGSDDGIGVAAIMGIMESDDIKHGPVEALITRDEETGMYGANELPEGELHSDILMNLDSELWGKFVIGSAGGIDVTSTLEYKPVANDQEKAVKVTLKGLRGGHSGLEINEGRANANKEMVRLVRKAVAEMGARLAQWHGGNMRNAIPFKAEVVLALPQDQVENLKTLVEQQRVAIEDEFKGIEKNVEFFVEEVESPKELLPCEIQDNLVDAIYACHNGVIRMIPSYPKVVETSSNLAIINIEAGKAEI
;
A
#
# COMPACT_ATOMS: atom_id res chain seq x y z
N GLU A 1 -5.93 -27.82 8.13
CA GLU A 1 -7.39 -27.80 7.91
C GLU A 1 -7.71 -27.35 6.48
N ILE A 2 -7.09 -26.27 5.99
CA ILE A 2 -7.34 -25.71 4.64
C ILE A 2 -6.96 -26.68 3.53
N ARG A 3 -5.96 -27.52 3.73
CA ARG A 3 -5.45 -28.51 2.77
C ARG A 3 -6.52 -29.48 2.21
N ASN A 4 -7.62 -29.66 2.94
CA ASN A 4 -8.72 -30.55 2.58
C ASN A 4 -9.89 -29.85 1.84
N LEU A 5 -9.77 -28.54 1.61
CA LEU A 5 -10.77 -27.78 0.88
C LEU A 5 -10.77 -28.11 -0.64
N GLN A 6 -11.80 -27.70 -1.35
CA GLN A 6 -11.95 -27.90 -2.79
C GLN A 6 -11.88 -26.55 -3.55
N PRO A 7 -11.19 -26.50 -4.68
CA PRO A 7 -10.45 -27.57 -5.40
C PRO A 7 -9.18 -28.01 -4.66
N ALA A 8 -8.99 -29.31 -4.50
CA ALA A 8 -7.95 -29.89 -3.64
C ALA A 8 -6.52 -29.47 -4.02
N ALA A 9 -6.20 -29.39 -5.33
CA ALA A 9 -4.88 -29.01 -5.80
C ALA A 9 -4.53 -27.57 -5.36
N ILE A 10 -5.47 -26.62 -5.51
CA ILE A 10 -5.25 -25.22 -5.15
C ILE A 10 -5.01 -25.07 -3.64
N TRP A 11 -5.90 -25.65 -2.82
CA TRP A 11 -5.81 -25.49 -1.37
C TRP A 11 -4.61 -26.22 -0.76
N ARG A 12 -4.20 -27.36 -1.33
CA ARG A 12 -2.99 -28.06 -0.93
C ARG A 12 -1.75 -27.20 -1.24
N ASN A 13 -1.65 -26.64 -2.42
CA ASN A 13 -0.54 -25.81 -2.82
C ASN A 13 -0.52 -24.49 -2.02
N PHE A 14 -1.68 -23.91 -1.74
CA PHE A 14 -1.77 -22.73 -0.89
C PHE A 14 -1.35 -23.01 0.55
N ASP A 15 -1.78 -24.15 1.12
CA ASP A 15 -1.33 -24.59 2.46
C ASP A 15 0.20 -24.77 2.51
N ASP A 16 0.79 -25.38 1.46
CA ASP A 16 2.25 -25.50 1.35
C ASP A 16 2.93 -24.13 1.29
N LEU A 17 2.39 -23.15 0.53
CA LEU A 17 2.90 -21.78 0.45
C LEU A 17 2.82 -21.04 1.79
N THR A 18 1.77 -21.26 2.59
CA THR A 18 1.65 -20.61 3.91
C THR A 18 2.74 -21.06 4.89
N GLN A 19 3.38 -22.22 4.64
CA GLN A 19 4.49 -22.71 5.45
C GLN A 19 5.83 -22.04 5.08
N ILE A 20 5.89 -21.32 3.96
CA ILE A 20 7.11 -20.69 3.46
C ILE A 20 7.06 -19.18 3.73
N PRO A 21 7.93 -18.63 4.60
CA PRO A 21 8.06 -17.19 4.77
C PRO A 21 8.41 -16.50 3.45
N ARG A 22 7.61 -15.50 3.06
CA ARG A 22 7.72 -14.80 1.78
C ARG A 22 7.32 -13.32 1.84
N PRO A 23 7.68 -12.56 2.90
CA PRO A 23 7.38 -11.13 2.91
C PRO A 23 8.12 -10.42 1.79
N SER A 24 7.54 -9.35 1.25
CA SER A 24 8.17 -8.52 0.21
C SER A 24 9.59 -8.11 0.64
N GLY A 25 10.55 -8.21 -0.29
CA GLY A 25 11.97 -8.01 -0.05
C GLY A 25 12.75 -9.23 0.48
N HIS A 26 12.07 -10.31 0.87
CA HIS A 26 12.68 -11.54 1.41
C HIS A 26 12.03 -12.79 0.80
N VAL A 27 12.19 -12.97 -0.50
CA VAL A 27 11.50 -14.01 -1.30
C VAL A 27 12.36 -15.23 -1.64
N GLU A 28 13.60 -15.30 -1.18
CA GLU A 28 14.55 -16.36 -1.55
C GLU A 28 14.01 -17.76 -1.22
N LYS A 29 13.38 -17.92 -0.06
CA LYS A 29 12.80 -19.22 0.38
C LYS A 29 11.68 -19.69 -0.54
N VAL A 30 10.79 -18.80 -0.95
CA VAL A 30 9.70 -19.16 -1.85
C VAL A 30 10.19 -19.38 -3.28
N GLN A 31 11.24 -18.68 -3.73
CA GLN A 31 11.90 -18.96 -5.00
C GLN A 31 12.46 -20.39 -5.04
N GLU A 32 13.21 -20.80 -4.01
CA GLU A 32 13.73 -22.17 -3.89
C GLU A 32 12.59 -23.20 -3.84
N PHE A 33 11.56 -22.95 -3.05
CA PHE A 33 10.38 -23.80 -2.97
C PHE A 33 9.70 -24.00 -4.34
N LEU A 34 9.54 -22.95 -5.13
CA LEU A 34 8.90 -23.02 -6.46
C LEU A 34 9.78 -23.76 -7.47
N LEU A 35 11.10 -23.59 -7.44
CA LEU A 35 12.03 -24.36 -8.28
C LEU A 35 12.04 -25.84 -7.91
N ASP A 36 12.03 -26.17 -6.63
CA ASP A 36 11.94 -27.56 -6.15
C ASP A 36 10.57 -28.19 -6.49
N PHE A 37 9.50 -27.41 -6.40
CA PHE A 37 8.18 -27.83 -6.86
C PHE A 37 8.23 -28.22 -8.34
N ALA A 38 8.70 -27.33 -9.21
CA ALA A 38 8.77 -27.58 -10.65
C ALA A 38 9.59 -28.83 -10.98
N LYS A 39 10.75 -29.01 -10.32
CA LYS A 39 11.59 -30.21 -10.45
C LYS A 39 10.84 -31.49 -10.04
N ARG A 40 10.06 -31.45 -8.94
CA ARG A 40 9.28 -32.58 -8.45
C ARG A 40 8.21 -33.02 -9.42
N VAL A 41 7.55 -32.05 -10.09
CA VAL A 41 6.46 -32.33 -11.05
C VAL A 41 6.94 -32.48 -12.49
N GLY A 42 8.26 -32.35 -12.74
CA GLY A 42 8.87 -32.55 -14.07
C GLY A 42 8.60 -31.42 -15.05
N VAL A 43 8.39 -30.20 -14.57
CA VAL A 43 8.16 -28.99 -15.36
C VAL A 43 9.48 -28.19 -15.43
N GLU A 44 9.80 -27.68 -16.62
CA GLU A 44 10.92 -26.76 -16.80
C GLU A 44 10.72 -25.49 -15.96
N ALA A 45 11.71 -25.08 -15.20
CA ALA A 45 11.66 -23.85 -14.44
C ALA A 45 13.05 -23.24 -14.25
N PHE A 46 13.10 -21.92 -14.15
CA PHE A 46 14.31 -21.17 -13.84
C PHE A 46 13.99 -19.84 -13.16
N LYS A 47 14.98 -19.29 -12.49
CA LYS A 47 14.93 -17.93 -11.96
C LYS A 47 15.55 -17.00 -13.00
N ASP A 48 14.81 -15.97 -13.41
CA ASP A 48 15.28 -14.95 -14.33
C ASP A 48 16.27 -13.97 -13.65
N PRO A 49 16.97 -13.09 -14.39
CA PRO A 49 17.87 -12.09 -13.82
C PRO A 49 17.17 -11.09 -12.88
N ALA A 50 15.85 -10.84 -13.06
CA ALA A 50 15.08 -9.99 -12.17
C ALA A 50 14.67 -10.69 -10.86
N GLY A 51 14.87 -12.01 -10.75
CA GLY A 51 14.50 -12.81 -9.59
C GLY A 51 13.07 -13.37 -9.65
N ASN A 52 12.40 -13.28 -10.78
CA ASN A 52 11.13 -13.97 -11.00
C ASN A 52 11.33 -15.47 -11.22
N ILE A 53 10.30 -16.27 -11.03
CA ILE A 53 10.29 -17.67 -11.41
C ILE A 53 9.46 -17.84 -12.69
N VAL A 54 10.08 -18.39 -13.71
CA VAL A 54 9.44 -18.75 -14.97
C VAL A 54 9.32 -20.27 -15.01
N MET A 55 8.13 -20.78 -15.37
CA MET A 55 7.89 -22.21 -15.59
C MET A 55 7.32 -22.42 -16.99
N ARG A 56 7.65 -23.56 -17.64
CA ARG A 56 7.17 -23.92 -18.97
C ARG A 56 6.66 -25.35 -18.99
N LYS A 57 5.38 -25.51 -19.34
CA LYS A 57 4.74 -26.80 -19.49
C LYS A 57 4.38 -27.03 -20.97
N PRO A 58 4.87 -28.10 -21.62
CA PRO A 58 4.51 -28.39 -22.99
C PRO A 58 3.02 -28.70 -23.10
N ALA A 59 2.46 -28.52 -24.31
CA ALA A 59 1.07 -28.85 -24.60
C ALA A 59 0.77 -30.34 -24.35
N THR A 60 -0.48 -30.65 -23.95
CA THR A 60 -0.97 -32.02 -24.00
C THR A 60 -1.02 -32.52 -25.43
N PRO A 61 -0.77 -33.83 -25.67
CA PRO A 61 -0.80 -34.39 -27.02
C PRO A 61 -2.08 -34.04 -27.80
N GLY A 62 -1.92 -33.48 -29.02
CA GLY A 62 -3.00 -33.00 -29.88
C GLY A 62 -3.39 -31.51 -29.66
N TYR A 63 -2.73 -30.78 -28.75
CA TYR A 63 -2.97 -29.36 -28.46
C TYR A 63 -1.76 -28.47 -28.78
N GLU A 64 -0.74 -28.99 -29.47
CA GLU A 64 0.53 -28.30 -29.75
C GLU A 64 0.36 -27.03 -30.59
N ASN A 65 -0.67 -26.99 -31.44
CA ASN A 65 -0.97 -25.85 -32.33
C ASN A 65 -1.86 -24.77 -31.65
N ARG A 66 -2.12 -24.88 -30.35
CA ARG A 66 -2.86 -23.86 -29.61
C ARG A 66 -1.91 -22.73 -29.24
N LYS A 67 -2.47 -21.52 -29.08
CA LYS A 67 -1.75 -20.37 -28.56
C LYS A 67 -1.19 -20.66 -27.17
N THR A 68 0.02 -20.20 -26.92
CA THR A 68 0.62 -20.29 -25.61
C THR A 68 -0.06 -19.31 -24.64
N VAL A 69 -0.39 -19.79 -23.46
CA VAL A 69 -0.99 -18.98 -22.39
C VAL A 69 0.03 -18.79 -21.28
N LEU A 70 0.25 -17.54 -20.91
CA LEU A 70 1.01 -17.14 -19.73
C LEU A 70 0.05 -16.94 -18.56
N LEU A 71 0.32 -17.63 -17.46
CA LEU A 71 -0.33 -17.38 -16.16
C LEU A 71 0.63 -16.56 -15.32
N GLN A 72 0.16 -15.43 -14.79
CA GLN A 72 0.98 -14.54 -13.98
C GLN A 72 0.37 -14.34 -12.59
N ALA A 73 1.21 -14.39 -11.58
CA ALA A 73 0.93 -14.14 -10.17
C ALA A 73 2.18 -13.56 -9.49
N HIS A 74 2.07 -13.06 -8.26
CA HIS A 74 3.27 -12.66 -7.48
C HIS A 74 3.50 -13.56 -6.27
N MET A 75 4.78 -13.73 -5.89
CA MET A 75 5.17 -14.67 -4.84
C MET A 75 5.28 -14.05 -3.46
N ASP A 76 5.46 -12.76 -3.36
CA ASP A 76 5.58 -12.03 -2.10
C ASP A 76 4.22 -11.75 -1.45
N MET A 77 4.23 -11.22 -0.26
CA MET A 77 3.03 -10.83 0.48
C MET A 77 3.31 -9.65 1.42
N VAL A 78 2.29 -8.84 1.68
CA VAL A 78 2.31 -7.77 2.69
C VAL A 78 2.50 -8.36 4.09
N PRO A 79 3.57 -7.98 4.84
CA PRO A 79 3.83 -8.49 6.18
C PRO A 79 3.18 -7.60 7.26
N GLN A 80 1.87 -7.72 7.47
CA GLN A 80 1.14 -7.00 8.52
C GLN A 80 0.64 -7.95 9.60
N LYS A 81 0.68 -7.52 10.86
CA LYS A 81 0.23 -8.30 12.02
C LYS A 81 -0.46 -7.44 13.08
N SER A 82 -1.28 -8.09 13.90
CA SER A 82 -1.88 -7.47 15.08
C SER A 82 -0.79 -6.99 16.07
N PRO A 83 -1.02 -5.89 16.79
CA PRO A 83 -0.01 -5.33 17.71
C PRO A 83 0.47 -6.30 18.81
N ASP A 84 -0.36 -7.23 19.20
CA ASP A 84 -0.11 -8.26 20.20
C ASP A 84 0.49 -9.57 19.62
N SER A 85 0.64 -9.66 18.30
CA SER A 85 1.22 -10.83 17.64
C SER A 85 2.74 -10.83 17.72
N ALA A 86 3.32 -11.95 18.20
CA ALA A 86 4.76 -12.17 18.23
C ALA A 86 5.33 -12.71 16.90
N HIS A 87 4.49 -12.93 15.88
CA HIS A 87 4.86 -13.52 14.58
C HIS A 87 6.04 -12.78 13.91
N ASN A 88 6.97 -13.53 13.35
CA ASN A 88 8.07 -13.03 12.53
C ASN A 88 7.92 -13.54 11.10
N PHE A 89 7.59 -12.64 10.17
CA PHE A 89 7.35 -12.96 8.76
C PHE A 89 8.57 -13.52 8.01
N GLU A 90 9.78 -13.34 8.51
CA GLU A 90 10.98 -13.90 7.89
C GLU A 90 11.24 -15.36 8.28
N THR A 91 10.65 -15.83 9.38
CA THR A 91 10.95 -17.16 9.94
C THR A 91 9.75 -18.04 10.17
N ASP A 92 8.59 -17.46 10.46
CA ASP A 92 7.44 -18.22 10.94
C ASP A 92 6.43 -18.49 9.81
N PRO A 93 5.81 -19.66 9.78
CA PRO A 93 4.73 -19.97 8.86
C PRO A 93 3.44 -19.21 9.24
N ILE A 94 2.58 -18.95 8.27
CA ILE A 94 1.26 -18.36 8.53
C ILE A 94 0.33 -19.42 9.13
N GLU A 95 -0.18 -19.17 10.32
CA GLU A 95 -1.15 -20.05 10.99
C GLU A 95 -2.56 -19.78 10.43
N THR A 96 -3.10 -20.75 9.68
CA THR A 96 -4.41 -20.63 9.02
C THR A 96 -5.51 -21.38 9.73
N TYR A 97 -6.76 -20.89 9.63
CA TYR A 97 -7.96 -21.57 10.11
C TYR A 97 -9.16 -21.28 9.18
N VAL A 98 -10.22 -22.09 9.33
CA VAL A 98 -11.48 -21.91 8.57
C VAL A 98 -12.59 -21.54 9.55
N GLU A 99 -13.27 -20.43 9.28
CA GLU A 99 -14.41 -19.95 10.04
C GLU A 99 -15.46 -19.34 9.12
N ASP A 100 -16.73 -19.67 9.32
CA ASP A 100 -17.88 -19.18 8.54
C ASP A 100 -17.73 -19.28 7.00
N GLY A 101 -17.02 -20.31 6.53
CA GLY A 101 -16.79 -20.53 5.09
C GLY A 101 -15.64 -19.73 4.50
N TRP A 102 -14.87 -19.03 5.32
CA TRP A 102 -13.69 -18.26 4.94
C TRP A 102 -12.42 -18.88 5.52
N VAL A 103 -11.31 -18.69 4.80
CA VAL A 103 -9.98 -19.00 5.30
C VAL A 103 -9.38 -17.71 5.88
N HIS A 104 -8.85 -17.82 7.07
CA HIS A 104 -8.26 -16.74 7.84
C HIS A 104 -6.82 -17.04 8.26
N ALA A 105 -6.07 -16.00 8.60
CA ALA A 105 -4.80 -16.09 9.30
C ALA A 105 -4.93 -15.58 10.73
N LYS A 106 -4.20 -16.18 11.67
CA LYS A 106 -4.25 -15.84 13.08
C LYS A 106 -3.31 -14.71 13.41
N GLY A 107 -3.86 -13.50 13.55
CA GLY A 107 -3.14 -12.31 13.96
C GLY A 107 -2.12 -11.78 12.94
N THR A 108 -2.23 -12.19 11.67
CA THR A 108 -1.38 -11.75 10.56
C THR A 108 -2.19 -11.58 9.29
N THR A 109 -1.62 -10.96 8.25
CA THR A 109 -2.07 -11.10 6.87
C THR A 109 -2.00 -12.56 6.44
N LEU A 110 -2.93 -12.98 5.56
CA LEU A 110 -3.02 -14.36 5.08
C LEU A 110 -2.06 -14.64 3.91
N GLY A 111 -1.79 -13.62 3.07
CA GLY A 111 -1.03 -13.77 1.85
C GLY A 111 -1.78 -14.51 0.74
N SER A 112 -3.13 -14.45 0.73
CA SER A 112 -3.94 -14.95 -0.39
C SER A 112 -3.74 -14.11 -1.64
N ASP A 113 -3.47 -12.86 -1.48
CA ASP A 113 -2.91 -11.93 -2.44
C ASP A 113 -1.38 -12.09 -2.46
N ASP A 114 -0.75 -12.58 -3.56
CA ASP A 114 -1.40 -13.37 -4.63
C ASP A 114 -1.01 -14.87 -4.52
N GLY A 115 -0.85 -15.35 -3.27
CA GLY A 115 -0.53 -16.76 -2.99
C GLY A 115 -1.56 -17.75 -3.55
N ILE A 116 -2.84 -17.32 -3.70
CA ILE A 116 -3.85 -18.20 -4.29
C ILE A 116 -3.67 -18.31 -5.80
N GLY A 117 -3.25 -17.25 -6.48
CA GLY A 117 -2.87 -17.28 -7.90
C GLY A 117 -1.65 -18.16 -8.12
N VAL A 118 -0.62 -18.05 -7.27
CA VAL A 118 0.54 -18.96 -7.31
C VAL A 118 0.10 -20.40 -7.10
N ALA A 119 -0.77 -20.70 -6.13
CA ALA A 119 -1.29 -22.03 -5.88
C ALA A 119 -2.11 -22.59 -7.05
N ALA A 120 -2.86 -21.75 -7.75
CA ALA A 120 -3.59 -22.13 -8.98
C ALA A 120 -2.62 -22.46 -10.11
N ILE A 121 -1.56 -21.66 -10.31
CA ILE A 121 -0.48 -21.97 -11.25
C ILE A 121 0.14 -23.31 -10.93
N MET A 122 0.53 -23.56 -9.68
CA MET A 122 1.09 -24.84 -9.25
C MET A 122 0.13 -25.99 -9.54
N GLY A 123 -1.17 -25.83 -9.26
CA GLY A 123 -2.19 -26.84 -9.55
C GLY A 123 -2.29 -27.19 -11.05
N ILE A 124 -2.16 -26.20 -11.94
CA ILE A 124 -2.13 -26.42 -13.39
C ILE A 124 -0.82 -27.09 -13.83
N MET A 125 0.31 -26.65 -13.27
CA MET A 125 1.62 -27.20 -13.61
C MET A 125 1.77 -28.68 -13.20
N GLU A 126 1.21 -29.10 -12.08
CA GLU A 126 1.24 -30.51 -11.63
C GLU A 126 0.15 -31.39 -12.25
N SER A 127 -0.89 -30.81 -12.90
CA SER A 127 -2.03 -31.59 -13.41
C SER A 127 -1.68 -32.41 -14.64
N ASP A 128 -2.17 -33.66 -14.65
CA ASP A 128 -2.08 -34.58 -15.81
C ASP A 128 -3.43 -34.73 -16.52
N ASP A 129 -4.53 -34.23 -15.99
CA ASP A 129 -5.89 -34.39 -16.49
C ASP A 129 -6.46 -33.17 -17.20
N ILE A 130 -5.85 -32.01 -17.04
CA ILE A 130 -6.23 -30.78 -17.74
C ILE A 130 -5.62 -30.78 -19.15
N LYS A 131 -6.48 -30.70 -20.17
CA LYS A 131 -6.03 -30.55 -21.57
C LYS A 131 -5.73 -29.09 -21.87
N HIS A 132 -4.51 -28.80 -22.34
CA HIS A 132 -4.04 -27.44 -22.59
C HIS A 132 -3.07 -27.36 -23.76
N GLY A 133 -2.97 -26.17 -24.39
CA GLY A 133 -1.87 -25.80 -25.27
C GLY A 133 -0.59 -25.60 -24.45
N PRO A 134 0.52 -25.08 -25.03
CA PRO A 134 1.68 -24.72 -24.25
C PRO A 134 1.31 -23.70 -23.16
N VAL A 135 1.84 -23.87 -21.96
CA VAL A 135 1.60 -22.95 -20.81
C VAL A 135 2.95 -22.45 -20.29
N GLU A 136 3.05 -21.15 -20.17
CA GLU A 136 4.08 -20.50 -19.37
C GLU A 136 3.49 -20.01 -18.04
N ALA A 137 4.31 -19.92 -17.02
CA ALA A 137 3.98 -19.21 -15.78
C ALA A 137 5.08 -18.22 -15.47
N LEU A 138 4.69 -17.02 -15.08
CA LEU A 138 5.56 -15.98 -14.54
C LEU A 138 5.12 -15.67 -13.11
N ILE A 139 5.95 -16.00 -12.14
CA ILE A 139 5.70 -15.69 -10.73
C ILE A 139 6.67 -14.59 -10.34
N THR A 140 6.15 -13.36 -10.25
CA THR A 140 6.96 -12.16 -10.01
C THR A 140 7.29 -11.97 -8.54
N ARG A 141 8.37 -11.22 -8.27
CA ARG A 141 8.77 -10.81 -6.92
C ARG A 141 8.40 -9.36 -6.64
N ASP A 142 8.23 -9.05 -5.36
CA ASP A 142 8.15 -7.68 -4.83
C ASP A 142 7.11 -6.80 -5.56
N GLU A 143 5.94 -7.38 -5.84
CA GLU A 143 4.79 -6.67 -6.40
C GLU A 143 4.32 -5.59 -5.44
N GLU A 144 4.10 -5.95 -4.19
CA GLU A 144 3.53 -5.14 -3.10
C GLU A 144 4.38 -3.92 -2.71
N THR A 145 5.65 -3.90 -3.09
CA THR A 145 6.58 -2.81 -2.79
C THR A 145 6.95 -1.95 -3.99
N GLY A 146 6.53 -2.35 -5.21
CA GLY A 146 6.80 -1.55 -6.41
C GLY A 146 6.92 -2.33 -7.70
N MET A 147 6.39 -3.55 -7.77
CA MET A 147 6.39 -4.41 -8.97
C MET A 147 7.81 -4.60 -9.54
N TYR A 148 8.82 -4.72 -8.66
CA TYR A 148 10.22 -4.78 -9.11
C TYR A 148 10.46 -5.94 -10.07
N GLY A 149 9.93 -7.12 -9.79
CA GLY A 149 10.07 -8.28 -10.68
C GLY A 149 9.48 -8.05 -12.06
N ALA A 150 8.32 -7.42 -12.15
CA ALA A 150 7.67 -7.11 -13.42
C ALA A 150 8.40 -6.01 -14.20
N ASN A 151 8.85 -4.95 -13.51
CA ASN A 151 9.55 -3.82 -14.12
C ASN A 151 10.93 -4.18 -14.64
N GLU A 152 11.60 -5.15 -14.01
CA GLU A 152 12.95 -5.60 -14.37
C GLU A 152 12.95 -6.86 -15.27
N LEU A 153 11.77 -7.34 -15.70
CA LEU A 153 11.64 -8.51 -16.55
C LEU A 153 12.43 -8.32 -17.86
N PRO A 154 13.35 -9.25 -18.20
CA PRO A 154 14.13 -9.13 -19.42
C PRO A 154 13.27 -9.21 -20.69
N GLU A 155 13.60 -8.40 -21.69
CA GLU A 155 12.95 -8.46 -22.99
C GLU A 155 13.23 -9.81 -23.67
N GLY A 156 12.17 -10.41 -24.23
CA GLY A 156 12.27 -11.69 -24.93
C GLY A 156 12.27 -12.94 -24.04
N GLU A 157 12.09 -12.78 -22.73
CA GLU A 157 12.02 -13.91 -21.80
C GLU A 157 10.74 -14.73 -21.96
N LEU A 158 9.63 -14.08 -22.29
CA LEU A 158 8.32 -14.70 -22.44
C LEU A 158 7.97 -14.89 -23.92
N HIS A 159 7.28 -16.00 -24.22
CA HIS A 159 6.92 -16.39 -25.59
C HIS A 159 5.40 -16.56 -25.81
N SER A 160 4.59 -16.20 -24.83
CA SER A 160 3.14 -16.43 -24.85
C SER A 160 2.36 -15.39 -25.65
N ASP A 161 1.28 -15.84 -26.30
CA ASP A 161 0.35 -14.99 -27.05
C ASP A 161 -0.73 -14.35 -26.17
N ILE A 162 -1.06 -14.99 -25.04
CA ILE A 162 -2.14 -14.61 -24.14
C ILE A 162 -1.60 -14.55 -22.72
N LEU A 163 -1.77 -13.43 -22.04
CA LEU A 163 -1.45 -13.27 -20.62
C LEU A 163 -2.74 -13.28 -19.80
N MET A 164 -2.76 -14.11 -18.75
CA MET A 164 -3.79 -14.12 -17.72
C MET A 164 -3.15 -13.81 -16.37
N ASN A 165 -3.36 -12.59 -15.88
CA ASN A 165 -2.99 -12.21 -14.52
C ASN A 165 -4.05 -12.79 -13.56
N LEU A 166 -3.60 -13.43 -12.48
CA LEU A 166 -4.44 -14.11 -11.48
C LEU A 166 -4.63 -13.29 -10.21
N ASP A 167 -4.13 -12.07 -10.21
CA ASP A 167 -4.10 -11.14 -9.08
C ASP A 167 -5.35 -10.23 -9.08
N SER A 168 -6.54 -10.80 -9.29
CA SER A 168 -7.79 -10.05 -9.27
C SER A 168 -8.64 -10.39 -8.06
N GLU A 169 -8.97 -9.40 -7.25
CA GLU A 169 -9.79 -9.54 -6.04
C GLU A 169 -11.31 -9.55 -6.33
N LEU A 170 -11.73 -9.22 -7.55
CA LEU A 170 -13.14 -9.05 -7.89
C LEU A 170 -13.74 -10.31 -8.48
N TRP A 171 -14.51 -11.07 -7.67
CA TRP A 171 -15.19 -12.26 -8.10
C TRP A 171 -16.04 -12.06 -9.38
N GLY A 172 -15.81 -12.92 -10.38
CA GLY A 172 -16.58 -12.93 -11.62
C GLY A 172 -16.32 -11.73 -12.54
N LYS A 173 -15.26 -10.96 -12.34
CA LYS A 173 -14.88 -9.84 -13.21
C LYS A 173 -13.53 -10.09 -13.87
N PHE A 174 -13.43 -9.73 -15.16
CA PHE A 174 -12.17 -9.60 -15.86
C PHE A 174 -11.81 -8.11 -15.96
N VAL A 175 -10.65 -7.76 -15.46
CA VAL A 175 -10.08 -6.41 -15.59
C VAL A 175 -9.24 -6.39 -16.87
N ILE A 176 -9.58 -5.52 -17.83
CA ILE A 176 -8.93 -5.46 -19.15
C ILE A 176 -8.07 -4.21 -19.33
N GLY A 177 -7.84 -3.46 -18.27
CA GLY A 177 -7.01 -2.26 -18.28
C GLY A 177 -6.62 -1.86 -16.87
N SER A 178 -5.56 -1.08 -16.76
CA SER A 178 -5.05 -0.54 -15.50
C SER A 178 -4.70 0.93 -15.67
N ALA A 179 -4.63 1.65 -14.54
CA ALA A 179 -4.05 2.98 -14.48
C ALA A 179 -2.55 2.88 -14.20
N GLY A 180 -1.78 3.81 -14.75
CA GLY A 180 -0.39 4.04 -14.34
C GLY A 180 -0.33 4.97 -13.13
N GLY A 181 0.83 4.98 -12.45
CA GLY A 181 1.11 5.89 -11.35
C GLY A 181 2.52 6.47 -11.45
N ILE A 182 2.70 7.64 -10.84
CA ILE A 182 4.00 8.27 -10.64
C ILE A 182 4.10 8.68 -9.18
N ASP A 183 5.15 8.24 -8.51
CA ASP A 183 5.51 8.73 -7.19
C ASP A 183 6.44 9.94 -7.36
N VAL A 184 6.08 11.04 -6.70
CA VAL A 184 6.89 12.25 -6.67
C VAL A 184 7.26 12.53 -5.23
N THR A 185 8.55 12.53 -4.94
CA THR A 185 9.07 12.90 -3.62
C THR A 185 9.80 14.22 -3.73
N SER A 186 9.34 15.20 -2.96
CA SER A 186 9.98 16.52 -2.84
C SER A 186 10.76 16.56 -1.53
N THR A 187 12.06 16.80 -1.62
CA THR A 187 12.93 16.87 -0.44
C THR A 187 13.54 18.25 -0.32
N LEU A 188 13.53 18.80 0.90
CA LEU A 188 14.18 20.05 1.25
C LEU A 188 15.00 19.87 2.53
N GLU A 189 16.28 20.21 2.48
CA GLU A 189 17.13 20.33 3.65
C GLU A 189 17.17 21.79 4.13
N TYR A 190 17.09 22.01 5.42
CA TYR A 190 17.16 23.33 6.03
C TYR A 190 17.96 23.30 7.32
N LYS A 191 18.51 24.43 7.70
CA LYS A 191 19.18 24.60 9.00
C LYS A 191 18.15 25.08 10.01
N PRO A 192 17.81 24.27 11.03
CA PRO A 192 16.88 24.69 12.07
C PRO A 192 17.34 25.95 12.82
N VAL A 193 16.38 26.67 13.38
CA VAL A 193 16.63 27.81 14.26
C VAL A 193 16.26 27.51 15.70
N ALA A 194 16.86 28.19 16.67
CA ALA A 194 16.51 28.01 18.06
C ALA A 194 15.06 28.39 18.32
N ASN A 195 14.39 27.63 19.18
CA ASN A 195 13.02 27.94 19.59
C ASN A 195 13.03 29.17 20.52
N ASP A 196 12.21 30.14 20.17
CA ASP A 196 11.98 31.39 20.89
C ASP A 196 10.57 31.47 21.52
N GLN A 197 9.79 30.38 21.42
CA GLN A 197 8.39 30.33 21.89
C GLN A 197 8.29 29.74 23.31
N GLU A 198 7.27 30.20 24.05
CA GLU A 198 7.08 29.83 25.46
C GLU A 198 6.47 28.46 25.65
N LYS A 199 5.60 28.04 24.71
CA LYS A 199 4.85 26.79 24.80
C LYS A 199 4.98 25.97 23.53
N ALA A 200 4.79 24.67 23.67
CA ALA A 200 4.64 23.79 22.56
C ALA A 200 3.46 22.82 22.77
N VAL A 201 2.81 22.51 21.67
CA VAL A 201 1.69 21.58 21.63
C VAL A 201 1.84 20.63 20.47
N LYS A 202 1.37 19.42 20.66
CA LYS A 202 1.14 18.45 19.59
C LYS A 202 -0.33 18.49 19.20
N VAL A 203 -0.60 18.67 17.93
CA VAL A 203 -1.94 18.58 17.38
C VAL A 203 -2.04 17.28 16.60
N THR A 204 -3.03 16.47 16.94
CA THR A 204 -3.27 15.17 16.31
C THR A 204 -4.65 15.14 15.66
N LEU A 205 -4.67 14.85 14.35
CA LEU A 205 -5.88 14.46 13.62
C LEU A 205 -5.78 12.95 13.30
N LYS A 206 -6.78 12.17 13.70
CA LYS A 206 -6.86 10.73 13.45
C LYS A 206 -8.31 10.25 13.36
N GLY A 207 -8.49 8.95 13.08
CA GLY A 207 -9.82 8.34 13.00
C GLY A 207 -10.51 8.59 11.67
N LEU A 208 -9.83 9.17 10.68
CA LEU A 208 -10.33 9.24 9.31
C LEU A 208 -10.33 7.85 8.67
N ARG A 209 -11.16 7.67 7.67
CA ARG A 209 -11.36 6.36 7.03
C ARG A 209 -10.12 5.88 6.26
N GLY A 210 -9.38 6.79 5.63
CA GLY A 210 -8.27 6.43 4.75
C GLY A 210 -8.73 5.61 3.53
N GLY A 211 -7.85 4.79 2.98
CA GLY A 211 -8.16 3.87 1.88
C GLY A 211 -7.11 3.88 0.76
N HIS A 212 -7.34 3.09 -0.28
CA HIS A 212 -6.43 2.97 -1.41
C HIS A 212 -6.55 4.20 -2.33
N SER A 213 -5.43 4.89 -2.58
CA SER A 213 -5.42 6.14 -3.37
C SER A 213 -5.78 5.95 -4.84
N GLY A 214 -5.60 4.76 -5.40
CA GLY A 214 -5.98 4.44 -6.79
C GLY A 214 -7.42 4.00 -6.95
N LEU A 215 -7.97 3.25 -5.97
CA LEU A 215 -9.30 2.63 -6.08
C LEU A 215 -10.41 3.47 -5.43
N GLU A 216 -10.08 4.23 -4.40
CA GLU A 216 -11.07 4.88 -3.51
C GLU A 216 -10.91 6.41 -3.45
N ILE A 217 -10.02 6.98 -4.26
CA ILE A 217 -9.76 8.43 -4.29
C ILE A 217 -10.98 9.25 -4.69
N ASN A 218 -11.92 8.67 -5.43
CA ASN A 218 -13.17 9.28 -5.88
C ASN A 218 -14.34 9.10 -4.90
N GLU A 219 -14.11 8.46 -3.76
CA GLU A 219 -15.16 8.28 -2.75
C GLU A 219 -15.35 9.49 -1.83
N GLY A 220 -14.59 10.56 -2.04
CA GLY A 220 -14.70 11.80 -1.27
C GLY A 220 -14.22 11.69 0.17
N ARG A 221 -13.28 10.78 0.47
CA ARG A 221 -12.68 10.61 1.79
C ARG A 221 -11.76 11.77 2.16
N ALA A 222 -11.72 12.13 3.44
CA ALA A 222 -10.83 13.15 3.93
C ALA A 222 -9.36 12.69 3.89
N ASN A 223 -8.46 13.63 3.58
CA ASN A 223 -7.02 13.42 3.64
C ASN A 223 -6.47 14.17 4.86
N ALA A 224 -5.90 13.45 5.83
CA ALA A 224 -5.42 14.03 7.09
C ALA A 224 -4.38 15.13 6.89
N ASN A 225 -3.51 15.03 5.87
CA ASN A 225 -2.53 16.06 5.57
C ASN A 225 -3.17 17.35 5.06
N LYS A 226 -4.22 17.24 4.24
CA LYS A 226 -4.97 18.40 3.72
C LYS A 226 -5.77 19.09 4.82
N GLU A 227 -6.37 18.33 5.72
CA GLU A 227 -7.07 18.91 6.85
C GLU A 227 -6.11 19.52 7.87
N MET A 228 -4.98 18.90 8.13
CA MET A 228 -3.95 19.44 9.02
C MET A 228 -3.34 20.74 8.48
N VAL A 229 -3.07 20.86 7.19
CA VAL A 229 -2.50 22.09 6.64
C VAL A 229 -3.46 23.28 6.72
N ARG A 230 -4.78 23.05 6.64
CA ARG A 230 -5.80 24.10 6.86
C ARG A 230 -5.68 24.71 8.26
N LEU A 231 -5.43 23.87 9.27
CA LEU A 231 -5.20 24.31 10.65
C LEU A 231 -3.87 25.05 10.77
N VAL A 232 -2.77 24.40 10.37
CA VAL A 232 -1.41 24.93 10.52
C VAL A 232 -1.29 26.30 9.87
N ARG A 233 -1.83 26.47 8.66
CA ARG A 233 -1.81 27.75 7.95
C ARG A 233 -2.47 28.88 8.72
N LYS A 234 -3.63 28.63 9.35
CA LYS A 234 -4.32 29.60 10.21
C LYS A 234 -3.53 29.88 11.49
N ALA A 235 -3.04 28.84 12.13
CA ALA A 235 -2.27 28.98 13.37
C ALA A 235 -0.98 29.79 13.17
N VAL A 236 -0.28 29.58 12.04
CA VAL A 236 0.90 30.36 11.66
C VAL A 236 0.51 31.83 11.39
N ALA A 237 -0.51 32.06 10.55
CA ALA A 237 -0.87 33.42 10.13
C ALA A 237 -1.52 34.28 11.22
N GLU A 238 -2.34 33.68 12.09
CA GLU A 238 -3.20 34.42 13.03
C GLU A 238 -2.71 34.36 14.48
N MET A 239 -1.91 33.32 14.85
CA MET A 239 -1.51 33.08 16.23
C MET A 239 0.02 33.12 16.43
N GLY A 240 0.79 33.33 15.35
CA GLY A 240 2.26 33.33 15.41
C GLY A 240 2.84 31.95 15.74
N ALA A 241 2.10 30.88 15.43
CA ALA A 241 2.58 29.52 15.64
C ALA A 241 3.80 29.20 14.78
N ARG A 242 4.71 28.42 15.31
CA ARG A 242 5.95 28.00 14.66
C ARG A 242 6.00 26.48 14.57
N LEU A 243 6.25 25.98 13.37
CA LEU A 243 6.32 24.54 13.10
C LEU A 243 7.67 23.97 13.54
N ALA A 244 7.61 22.89 14.31
CA ALA A 244 8.78 22.10 14.70
C ALA A 244 8.83 20.75 14.00
N GLN A 245 7.68 20.05 13.89
CA GLN A 245 7.59 18.72 13.30
C GLN A 245 6.24 18.53 12.61
N TRP A 246 6.24 17.68 11.58
CA TRP A 246 5.03 17.20 10.91
C TRP A 246 5.20 15.75 10.48
N HIS A 247 4.29 14.89 10.89
CA HIS A 247 4.21 13.50 10.44
C HIS A 247 2.78 13.20 9.99
N GLY A 248 2.60 12.87 8.72
CA GLY A 248 1.27 12.56 8.18
C GLY A 248 1.32 11.54 7.07
N GLY A 249 0.48 10.50 7.21
CA GLY A 249 0.51 9.34 6.33
C GLY A 249 1.73 8.43 6.56
N ASN A 250 1.66 7.22 6.03
CA ASN A 250 2.71 6.21 6.19
C ASN A 250 2.90 5.33 4.95
N MET A 251 2.03 5.45 3.94
CA MET A 251 2.09 4.69 2.70
C MET A 251 1.76 5.57 1.49
N ARG A 252 2.57 5.47 0.44
CA ARG A 252 2.42 6.25 -0.80
C ARG A 252 1.09 5.99 -1.55
N ASN A 253 0.58 4.77 -1.48
CA ASN A 253 -0.65 4.33 -2.14
C ASN A 253 -1.89 4.37 -1.23
N ALA A 254 -1.80 5.01 -0.06
CA ALA A 254 -2.91 5.16 0.86
C ALA A 254 -3.31 6.62 1.07
N ILE A 255 -4.62 6.87 1.20
CA ILE A 255 -5.15 8.16 1.63
C ILE A 255 -4.83 8.32 3.13
N PRO A 256 -4.10 9.35 3.56
CA PRO A 256 -3.71 9.51 4.96
C PRO A 256 -4.93 9.62 5.88
N PHE A 257 -5.01 8.74 6.85
CA PHE A 257 -6.06 8.73 7.87
C PHE A 257 -5.63 9.38 9.19
N LYS A 258 -4.34 9.75 9.31
CA LYS A 258 -3.73 10.37 10.50
C LYS A 258 -2.67 11.39 10.08
N ALA A 259 -2.62 12.51 10.79
CA ALA A 259 -1.53 13.48 10.74
C ALA A 259 -1.29 14.07 12.13
N GLU A 260 -0.04 14.39 12.43
CA GLU A 260 0.42 14.98 13.70
C GLU A 260 1.39 16.12 13.39
N VAL A 261 1.25 17.23 14.11
CA VAL A 261 2.20 18.35 14.06
C VAL A 261 2.61 18.79 15.45
N VAL A 262 3.84 19.23 15.60
CA VAL A 262 4.29 19.92 16.80
C VAL A 262 4.44 21.41 16.47
N LEU A 263 3.69 22.22 17.17
CA LEU A 263 3.69 23.69 17.04
C LEU A 263 4.20 24.32 18.34
N ALA A 264 5.10 25.27 18.22
CA ALA A 264 5.47 26.16 19.29
C ALA A 264 4.76 27.51 19.10
N LEU A 265 4.25 28.11 20.19
CA LEU A 265 3.43 29.31 20.13
C LEU A 265 3.47 30.10 21.44
N PRO A 266 3.03 31.39 21.44
CA PRO A 266 2.88 32.17 22.66
C PRO A 266 1.89 31.53 23.65
N GLN A 267 2.14 31.62 24.94
CA GLN A 267 1.33 31.04 26.01
C GLN A 267 -0.15 31.44 25.92
N ASP A 268 -0.45 32.69 25.58
CA ASP A 268 -1.81 33.25 25.48
C ASP A 268 -2.58 32.73 24.25
N GLN A 269 -1.90 32.09 23.30
CA GLN A 269 -2.53 31.55 22.07
C GLN A 269 -2.93 30.07 22.19
N VAL A 270 -2.52 29.37 23.26
CA VAL A 270 -2.81 27.93 23.42
C VAL A 270 -4.32 27.65 23.41
N GLU A 271 -5.09 28.44 24.18
CA GLU A 271 -6.57 28.25 24.22
C GLU A 271 -7.26 28.65 22.92
N ASN A 272 -6.74 29.66 22.20
CA ASN A 272 -7.21 30.03 20.87
C ASN A 272 -6.98 28.88 19.89
N LEU A 273 -5.83 28.23 19.92
CA LEU A 273 -5.53 27.06 19.08
C LEU A 273 -6.46 25.88 19.40
N LYS A 274 -6.72 25.57 20.68
CA LYS A 274 -7.68 24.52 21.06
C LYS A 274 -9.07 24.82 20.50
N THR A 275 -9.49 26.07 20.55
CA THR A 275 -10.78 26.52 19.98
C THR A 275 -10.79 26.34 18.46
N LEU A 276 -9.72 26.71 17.78
CA LEU A 276 -9.58 26.54 16.32
C LEU A 276 -9.62 25.06 15.92
N VAL A 277 -8.93 24.17 16.66
CA VAL A 277 -8.95 22.72 16.42
C VAL A 277 -10.36 22.16 16.55
N GLU A 278 -11.11 22.55 17.60
CA GLU A 278 -12.49 22.08 17.78
C GLU A 278 -13.41 22.60 16.68
N GLN A 279 -13.28 23.86 16.28
CA GLN A 279 -14.06 24.41 15.15
C GLN A 279 -13.78 23.65 13.84
N GLN A 280 -12.53 23.31 13.59
CA GLN A 280 -12.17 22.59 12.39
C GLN A 280 -12.59 21.11 12.46
N ARG A 281 -12.55 20.49 13.66
CA ARG A 281 -13.09 19.14 13.86
C ARG A 281 -14.56 19.06 13.44
N VAL A 282 -15.36 20.02 13.94
CA VAL A 282 -16.79 20.14 13.57
C VAL A 282 -16.97 20.39 12.07
N ALA A 283 -16.15 21.25 11.48
CA ALA A 283 -16.19 21.52 10.05
C ALA A 283 -15.87 20.27 9.20
N ILE A 284 -14.89 19.45 9.62
CA ILE A 284 -14.57 18.18 8.95
C ILE A 284 -15.74 17.21 9.06
N GLU A 285 -16.35 17.07 10.24
CA GLU A 285 -17.52 16.19 10.43
C GLU A 285 -18.72 16.60 9.56
N ASP A 286 -18.92 17.89 9.33
CA ASP A 286 -19.99 18.40 8.47
C ASP A 286 -19.65 18.25 6.98
N GLU A 287 -18.42 18.61 6.58
CA GLU A 287 -17.93 18.52 5.20
C GLU A 287 -17.93 17.07 4.69
N PHE A 288 -17.49 16.13 5.53
CA PHE A 288 -17.39 14.70 5.19
C PHE A 288 -18.51 13.86 5.80
N LYS A 289 -19.67 14.45 6.04
CA LYS A 289 -20.81 13.81 6.67
C LYS A 289 -21.22 12.53 5.93
N GLY A 290 -21.33 11.43 6.68
CA GLY A 290 -21.68 10.11 6.15
C GLY A 290 -20.49 9.30 5.63
N ILE A 291 -19.33 9.91 5.45
CA ILE A 291 -18.09 9.25 5.03
C ILE A 291 -17.18 9.05 6.25
N GLU A 292 -16.82 10.14 6.93
CA GLU A 292 -16.00 10.10 8.14
C GLU A 292 -16.91 9.99 9.37
N LYS A 293 -16.64 9.01 10.25
CA LYS A 293 -17.54 8.72 11.42
C LYS A 293 -16.85 8.88 12.76
N ASN A 294 -15.52 8.88 12.80
CA ASN A 294 -14.73 8.80 14.02
C ASN A 294 -13.64 9.86 14.05
N VAL A 295 -13.96 11.08 13.65
CA VAL A 295 -12.98 12.18 13.59
C VAL A 295 -12.54 12.56 15.00
N GLU A 296 -11.27 12.35 15.29
CA GLU A 296 -10.62 12.83 16.50
C GLU A 296 -9.60 13.91 16.13
N PHE A 297 -9.81 15.14 16.59
CA PHE A 297 -8.90 16.26 16.36
C PHE A 297 -8.68 16.98 17.67
N PHE A 298 -7.47 16.92 18.23
CA PHE A 298 -7.20 17.39 19.58
C PHE A 298 -5.77 17.92 19.75
N VAL A 299 -5.56 18.62 20.87
CA VAL A 299 -4.31 19.29 21.24
C VAL A 299 -3.81 18.73 22.57
N GLU A 300 -2.54 18.40 22.63
CA GLU A 300 -1.83 18.00 23.85
C GLU A 300 -0.64 18.92 24.08
N GLU A 301 -0.42 19.38 25.32
CA GLU A 301 0.82 20.08 25.66
C GLU A 301 1.98 19.09 25.65
N VAL A 302 3.09 19.49 25.05
CA VAL A 302 4.32 18.67 24.96
C VAL A 302 5.53 19.47 25.45
N GLU A 303 6.63 18.74 25.67
CA GLU A 303 7.91 19.40 25.93
C GLU A 303 8.30 20.30 24.76
N SER A 304 8.75 21.51 25.09
CA SER A 304 9.09 22.50 24.07
C SER A 304 10.31 22.03 23.26
N PRO A 305 10.18 21.93 21.94
CA PRO A 305 11.28 21.52 21.07
C PRO A 305 12.41 22.56 21.16
N LYS A 306 13.65 22.14 21.00
CA LYS A 306 14.81 23.04 21.04
C LYS A 306 14.95 23.85 19.74
N GLU A 307 14.43 23.33 18.66
CA GLU A 307 14.63 23.85 17.31
C GLU A 307 13.30 23.91 16.55
N LEU A 308 13.20 24.89 15.67
CA LEU A 308 12.04 25.17 14.82
C LEU A 308 12.49 25.31 13.36
N LEU A 309 11.54 25.22 12.43
CA LEU A 309 11.78 25.63 11.05
C LEU A 309 12.07 27.14 11.00
N PRO A 310 12.99 27.62 10.12
CA PRO A 310 13.07 29.04 9.78
C PRO A 310 11.73 29.55 9.25
N CYS A 311 11.32 30.78 9.59
CA CYS A 311 10.02 31.34 9.22
C CYS A 311 9.76 31.25 7.71
N GLU A 312 10.72 31.69 6.89
CA GLU A 312 10.57 31.65 5.42
C GLU A 312 10.38 30.22 4.89
N ILE A 313 11.10 29.25 5.43
CA ILE A 313 10.96 27.83 5.05
C ILE A 313 9.60 27.31 5.48
N GLN A 314 9.17 27.61 6.70
CA GLN A 314 7.86 27.24 7.22
C GLN A 314 6.74 27.78 6.33
N ASP A 315 6.76 29.08 6.04
CA ASP A 315 5.69 29.73 5.27
C ASP A 315 5.61 29.16 3.85
N ASN A 316 6.76 28.99 3.18
CA ASN A 316 6.83 28.37 1.86
C ASN A 316 6.34 26.91 1.87
N LEU A 317 6.73 26.09 2.84
CA LEU A 317 6.29 24.70 2.96
C LEU A 317 4.78 24.60 3.25
N VAL A 318 4.27 25.40 4.18
CA VAL A 318 2.84 25.41 4.52
C VAL A 318 2.00 25.84 3.31
N ASP A 319 2.41 26.87 2.60
CA ASP A 319 1.70 27.31 1.38
C ASP A 319 1.81 26.28 0.24
N ALA A 320 2.97 25.64 0.05
CA ALA A 320 3.15 24.57 -0.95
C ALA A 320 2.25 23.36 -0.65
N ILE A 321 2.24 22.89 0.61
CA ILE A 321 1.38 21.76 1.05
C ILE A 321 -0.10 22.14 0.90
N TYR A 322 -0.47 23.37 1.25
CA TYR A 322 -1.84 23.86 1.10
C TYR A 322 -2.27 23.90 -0.38
N ALA A 323 -1.40 24.38 -1.27
CA ALA A 323 -1.64 24.46 -2.71
C ALA A 323 -1.57 23.10 -3.42
N CYS A 324 -0.88 22.11 -2.85
CA CYS A 324 -0.76 20.79 -3.44
C CYS A 324 -2.15 20.18 -3.69
N HIS A 325 -2.40 19.76 -4.92
CA HIS A 325 -3.67 19.12 -5.26
C HIS A 325 -3.79 17.76 -4.58
N ASN A 326 -5.00 17.42 -4.13
CA ASN A 326 -5.35 16.10 -3.62
C ASN A 326 -6.75 15.72 -4.10
N GLY A 327 -6.95 14.46 -4.47
CA GLY A 327 -8.21 13.96 -4.97
C GLY A 327 -8.25 13.86 -6.49
N VAL A 328 -9.45 13.71 -7.03
CA VAL A 328 -9.69 13.57 -8.48
C VAL A 328 -9.46 14.90 -9.21
N ILE A 329 -8.65 14.84 -10.25
CA ILE A 329 -8.44 15.97 -11.19
C ILE A 329 -9.42 15.84 -12.35
N ARG A 330 -9.57 14.62 -12.90
CA ARG A 330 -10.44 14.36 -14.05
C ARG A 330 -11.02 12.96 -14.03
N MET A 331 -12.29 12.85 -14.40
CA MET A 331 -12.97 11.59 -14.68
C MET A 331 -12.97 11.32 -16.19
N ILE A 332 -12.98 10.02 -16.59
CA ILE A 332 -13.09 9.67 -18.02
C ILE A 332 -14.51 10.00 -18.51
N PRO A 333 -14.69 10.90 -19.51
CA PRO A 333 -16.02 11.31 -19.93
C PRO A 333 -16.91 10.18 -20.46
N SER A 334 -16.33 9.20 -21.15
CA SER A 334 -17.04 8.02 -21.66
C SER A 334 -17.32 6.96 -20.58
N TYR A 335 -16.65 7.04 -19.42
CA TYR A 335 -16.80 6.15 -18.27
C TYR A 335 -16.86 6.97 -16.98
N PRO A 336 -17.99 7.64 -16.68
CA PRO A 336 -18.07 8.68 -15.65
C PRO A 336 -17.83 8.20 -14.21
N LYS A 337 -17.67 6.90 -13.98
CA LYS A 337 -17.27 6.33 -12.69
C LYS A 337 -15.79 5.98 -12.59
N VAL A 338 -15.04 6.14 -13.70
CA VAL A 338 -13.62 5.81 -13.77
C VAL A 338 -12.80 7.10 -13.70
N VAL A 339 -11.87 7.13 -12.74
CA VAL A 339 -10.92 8.24 -12.60
C VAL A 339 -9.91 8.16 -13.74
N GLU A 340 -9.72 9.26 -14.45
CA GLU A 340 -8.65 9.41 -15.45
C GLU A 340 -7.36 9.86 -14.77
N THR A 341 -7.45 10.89 -13.94
CA THR A 341 -6.29 11.51 -13.28
C THR A 341 -6.65 11.92 -11.86
N SER A 342 -5.82 11.58 -10.92
CA SER A 342 -5.93 11.97 -9.50
C SER A 342 -4.55 12.21 -8.90
N SER A 343 -4.53 12.84 -7.75
CA SER A 343 -3.33 13.01 -6.93
C SER A 343 -3.65 12.71 -5.47
N ASN A 344 -2.70 12.11 -4.75
CA ASN A 344 -2.80 11.85 -3.33
C ASN A 344 -1.60 12.46 -2.61
N LEU A 345 -1.84 13.39 -1.69
CA LEU A 345 -0.83 13.92 -0.79
C LEU A 345 -0.60 12.87 0.33
N ALA A 346 0.24 11.89 0.03
CA ALA A 346 0.32 10.64 0.79
C ALA A 346 1.10 10.78 2.09
N ILE A 347 2.32 11.30 2.02
CA ILE A 347 3.25 11.32 3.16
C ILE A 347 3.79 12.73 3.31
N ILE A 348 3.84 13.21 4.56
CA ILE A 348 4.60 14.39 4.95
C ILE A 348 5.46 14.00 6.15
N ASN A 349 6.75 14.23 6.04
CA ASN A 349 7.69 14.06 7.12
C ASN A 349 8.61 15.28 7.21
N ILE A 350 8.44 16.10 8.26
CA ILE A 350 9.22 17.31 8.51
C ILE A 350 9.78 17.23 9.92
N GLU A 351 11.10 17.05 10.02
CA GLU A 351 11.81 17.02 11.30
C GLU A 351 13.32 17.14 11.09
N ALA A 352 14.05 17.50 12.15
CA ALA A 352 15.51 17.44 12.23
C ALA A 352 16.27 18.06 11.03
N GLY A 353 15.76 19.17 10.47
CA GLY A 353 16.41 19.87 9.36
C GLY A 353 16.09 19.31 7.96
N LYS A 354 15.15 18.38 7.85
CA LYS A 354 14.69 17.81 6.57
C LYS A 354 13.17 17.88 6.46
N ALA A 355 12.70 18.22 5.29
CA ALA A 355 11.29 18.06 4.89
C ALA A 355 11.23 17.11 3.69
N GLU A 356 10.32 16.14 3.74
CA GLU A 356 10.05 15.18 2.68
C GLU A 356 8.52 15.04 2.50
N ILE A 357 8.08 15.21 1.26
CA ILE A 357 6.65 15.19 0.90
C ILE A 357 6.46 14.32 -0.32
#